data_2eba0e396f16768117494dce1036f13e
#
_entry.id   2eba0e396f16768117494dce1036f13e
#
_cell.length_a   1.000
_cell.length_b   1.000
_cell.length_c   1.000
_cell.angle_alpha   90.00
_cell.angle_beta   90.00
_cell.angle_gamma   90.00
#
_symmetry.space_group_name_H-M   'P 1'
#
loop_
_entity.id
_entity.type
_entity.pdbx_description
1 polymer ?
#
loop_
_entity_poly.entity_id
_entity_poly.type
_entity_poly.pdbx_seq_one_letter_code
_entity_poly.pdbx_strand_id
1 'polypeptide(L)'
;RGKDQSAKKYNYCVKTFAACGGAAIYRRKVFDEIGLFDERHFAYLEDIDIGYRARLYGYVNVYEPKAEVVHVGSASSGSRYNEFKVEHSSKNNIYLIYKNMPVLQILWNLPFLIPGFLIKMLFFVKKGYGKEYITGLAKGFALCRRDKKVQFCWKHLGSYLKIQWELWVNVIRRAVDF
;
A
#
# COMPACT_ATOMS: atom_id res chain seq x y z
N ARG A 1 5.15 12.03 -2.93
CA ARG A 1 4.32 12.86 -3.84
C ARG A 1 5.16 14.00 -4.38
N GLY A 2 5.07 14.32 -5.65
CA GLY A 2 5.70 15.53 -6.20
C GLY A 2 7.18 15.47 -6.49
N LYS A 3 7.80 14.29 -6.66
CA LYS A 3 9.18 14.22 -7.12
C LYS A 3 9.33 15.09 -8.37
N ASP A 4 10.30 16.01 -8.33
CA ASP A 4 10.63 16.95 -9.42
C ASP A 4 9.49 17.94 -9.78
N GLN A 5 8.50 18.12 -8.90
CA GLN A 5 7.42 19.08 -9.09
C GLN A 5 7.58 20.30 -8.18
N SER A 6 7.05 21.43 -8.63
CA SER A 6 7.07 22.69 -7.88
C SER A 6 6.53 22.50 -6.46
N ALA A 7 7.25 22.91 -5.44
CA ALA A 7 6.87 22.88 -4.03
C ALA A 7 5.51 23.56 -3.78
N LYS A 8 5.10 24.52 -4.59
CA LYS A 8 3.82 25.23 -4.48
C LYS A 8 2.61 24.30 -4.60
N LYS A 9 2.69 23.23 -5.40
CA LYS A 9 1.58 22.28 -5.60
C LYS A 9 1.30 21.40 -4.38
N TYR A 10 2.27 21.24 -3.49
CA TYR A 10 2.18 20.32 -2.33
C TYR A 10 2.42 21.01 -0.99
N ASN A 11 2.42 22.35 -0.95
CA ASN A 11 2.67 23.12 0.25
C ASN A 11 1.38 23.37 1.06
N TYR A 12 0.63 22.29 1.31
CA TYR A 12 -0.55 22.33 2.19
C TYR A 12 -0.77 20.98 2.89
N CYS A 13 -1.26 21.03 4.10
CA CYS A 13 -1.65 19.84 4.85
C CYS A 13 -2.78 19.10 4.16
N VAL A 14 -2.65 17.80 3.97
CA VAL A 14 -3.70 16.99 3.35
C VAL A 14 -3.78 15.60 3.97
N LYS A 15 -4.99 15.08 4.08
CA LYS A 15 -5.21 13.69 4.46
C LYS A 15 -4.65 12.76 3.39
N THR A 16 -3.92 11.74 3.81
CA THR A 16 -3.36 10.72 2.93
C THR A 16 -3.82 9.34 3.36
N PHE A 17 -3.69 8.35 2.47
CA PHE A 17 -4.06 6.98 2.81
C PHE A 17 -3.12 6.39 3.85
N ALA A 18 -1.82 6.57 3.66
CA ALA A 18 -0.77 6.12 4.56
C ALA A 18 0.37 7.14 4.57
N ALA A 19 1.14 7.17 5.63
CA ALA A 19 2.40 7.90 5.69
C ALA A 19 3.49 7.09 4.97
N CYS A 20 4.41 7.76 4.30
CA CYS A 20 5.54 7.08 3.65
C CYS A 20 6.52 6.57 4.70
N GLY A 21 6.91 5.29 4.64
CA GLY A 21 7.80 4.67 5.60
C GLY A 21 9.18 5.32 5.72
N GLY A 22 9.64 6.03 4.68
CA GLY A 22 10.90 6.78 4.71
C GLY A 22 10.85 8.09 5.50
N ALA A 23 9.64 8.60 5.85
CA ALA A 23 9.46 9.84 6.60
C ALA A 23 8.09 9.86 7.28
N ALA A 24 7.93 9.07 8.33
CA ALA A 24 6.68 8.94 9.06
C ALA A 24 6.87 9.02 10.57
N ILE A 25 5.93 9.70 11.22
CA ILE A 25 5.83 9.75 12.69
C ILE A 25 4.46 9.20 13.07
N TYR A 26 4.43 8.28 14.01
CA TYR A 26 3.20 7.69 14.54
C TYR A 26 3.09 7.96 16.04
N ARG A 27 1.87 8.25 16.49
CA ARG A 27 1.58 8.26 17.93
C ARG A 27 1.67 6.84 18.47
N ARG A 28 2.34 6.62 19.60
CA ARG A 28 2.48 5.30 20.23
C ARG A 28 1.13 4.60 20.42
N LYS A 29 0.11 5.33 20.88
CA LYS A 29 -1.26 4.82 21.03
C LYS A 29 -1.79 4.11 19.79
N VAL A 30 -1.41 4.54 18.58
CA VAL A 30 -1.82 3.87 17.35
C VAL A 30 -1.31 2.43 17.35
N PHE A 31 -0.04 2.23 17.65
CA PHE A 31 0.55 0.90 17.70
C PHE A 31 -0.01 0.03 18.84
N ASP A 32 -0.35 0.65 19.98
CA ASP A 32 -0.97 -0.06 21.10
C ASP A 32 -2.35 -0.64 20.70
N GLU A 33 -3.08 0.02 19.80
CA GLU A 33 -4.41 -0.40 19.34
C GLU A 33 -4.38 -1.31 18.08
N ILE A 34 -3.53 -1.00 17.11
CA ILE A 34 -3.53 -1.71 15.83
C ILE A 34 -2.39 -2.73 15.68
N GLY A 35 -1.46 -2.78 16.62
CA GLY A 35 -0.24 -3.58 16.59
C GLY A 35 0.88 -2.92 15.75
N LEU A 36 2.06 -3.47 15.83
CA LEU A 36 3.29 -2.98 15.19
C LEU A 36 3.32 -3.29 13.69
N PHE A 37 4.45 -2.99 13.06
CA PHE A 37 4.75 -3.41 11.68
C PHE A 37 4.78 -4.94 11.58
N ASP A 38 4.23 -5.45 10.50
CA ASP A 38 4.25 -6.89 10.23
C ASP A 38 5.56 -7.26 9.51
N GLU A 39 6.42 -7.97 10.20
CA GLU A 39 7.74 -8.40 9.72
C GLU A 39 7.69 -9.21 8.41
N ARG A 40 6.55 -9.84 8.09
CA ARG A 40 6.37 -10.60 6.85
C ARG A 40 6.44 -9.73 5.60
N HIS A 41 6.13 -8.43 5.72
CA HIS A 41 6.37 -7.49 4.64
C HIS A 41 7.87 -7.36 4.36
N PHE A 42 8.70 -7.35 5.38
CA PHE A 42 10.13 -7.09 5.36
C PHE A 42 10.46 -5.73 4.77
N ALA A 43 10.12 -5.47 3.51
CA ALA A 43 10.30 -4.21 2.81
C ALA A 43 9.20 -4.03 1.77
N TYR A 44 8.75 -2.79 1.56
CA TYR A 44 7.66 -2.35 0.67
C TYR A 44 6.25 -2.73 1.14
N LEU A 45 5.38 -1.74 1.13
CA LEU A 45 3.96 -1.80 1.50
C LEU A 45 3.68 -2.03 3.00
N GLU A 46 4.70 -2.12 3.86
CA GLU A 46 4.55 -2.14 5.31
C GLU A 46 3.89 -0.85 5.83
N ASP A 47 4.20 0.27 5.19
CA ASP A 47 3.63 1.58 5.48
C ASP A 47 2.15 1.66 5.06
N ILE A 48 1.79 1.05 3.93
CA ILE A 48 0.40 0.94 3.49
C ILE A 48 -0.40 0.04 4.42
N ASP A 49 0.19 -1.06 4.92
CA ASP A 49 -0.44 -1.95 5.90
C ASP A 49 -0.78 -1.21 7.20
N ILE A 50 0.18 -0.50 7.77
CA ILE A 50 -0.06 0.34 8.96
C ILE A 50 -1.11 1.41 8.67
N GLY A 51 -1.00 2.10 7.54
CA GLY A 51 -1.94 3.12 7.13
C GLY A 51 -3.38 2.60 7.01
N TYR A 52 -3.55 1.40 6.43
CA TYR A 52 -4.86 0.75 6.32
C TYR A 52 -5.43 0.42 7.69
N ARG A 53 -4.67 -0.25 8.56
CA ARG A 53 -5.10 -0.62 9.91
C ARG A 53 -5.43 0.62 10.76
N ALA A 54 -4.59 1.65 10.73
CA ALA A 54 -4.84 2.91 11.43
C ALA A 54 -6.18 3.53 11.00
N ARG A 55 -6.47 3.53 9.70
CA ARG A 55 -7.73 4.06 9.17
C ARG A 55 -8.95 3.22 9.55
N LEU A 56 -8.82 1.90 9.67
CA LEU A 56 -9.89 1.06 10.18
C LEU A 56 -10.29 1.48 11.60
N TYR A 57 -9.31 1.83 12.43
CA TYR A 57 -9.53 2.28 13.80
C TYR A 57 -9.90 3.77 13.91
N GLY A 58 -10.13 4.45 12.78
CA GLY A 58 -10.59 5.84 12.74
C GLY A 58 -9.47 6.87 12.81
N TYR A 59 -8.22 6.47 12.83
CA TYR A 59 -7.08 7.39 12.76
C TYR A 59 -6.96 8.03 11.39
N VAL A 60 -6.37 9.21 11.37
CA VAL A 60 -6.17 10.00 10.14
C VAL A 60 -4.67 10.14 9.90
N ASN A 61 -4.23 9.71 8.73
CA ASN A 61 -2.88 9.97 8.25
C ASN A 61 -2.87 11.35 7.56
N VAL A 62 -1.91 12.19 7.90
CA VAL A 62 -1.79 13.56 7.40
C VAL A 62 -0.41 13.74 6.78
N TYR A 63 -0.37 14.37 5.62
CA TYR A 63 0.86 14.90 5.04
C TYR A 63 1.10 16.29 5.60
N GLU A 64 2.27 16.52 6.20
CA GLU A 64 2.73 17.80 6.75
C GLU A 64 3.83 18.37 5.85
N PRO A 65 3.56 19.44 5.09
CA PRO A 65 4.51 19.99 4.14
C PRO A 65 5.72 20.66 4.78
N LYS A 66 5.61 21.07 6.05
CA LYS A 66 6.72 21.67 6.80
C LYS A 66 7.74 20.66 7.32
N ALA A 67 7.36 19.37 7.32
CA ALA A 67 8.26 18.29 7.72
C ALA A 67 9.08 17.84 6.49
N GLU A 68 10.18 18.47 6.28
CA GLU A 68 11.07 18.21 5.14
C GLU A 68 12.15 17.21 5.51
N VAL A 69 12.39 16.24 4.64
CA VAL A 69 13.49 15.27 4.75
C VAL A 69 14.19 15.11 3.42
N VAL A 70 15.51 14.94 3.47
CA VAL A 70 16.31 14.60 2.28
C VAL A 70 16.27 13.08 2.10
N HIS A 71 15.61 12.62 1.06
CA HIS A 71 15.52 11.20 0.73
C HIS A 71 16.42 10.84 -0.44
N VAL A 72 17.53 10.14 -0.13
CA VAL A 72 18.42 9.60 -1.16
C VAL A 72 17.79 8.37 -1.76
N GLY A 73 16.96 8.56 -2.78
CA GLY A 73 16.19 7.48 -3.41
C GLY A 73 17.06 6.36 -3.96
N SER A 74 16.70 5.14 -3.64
CA SER A 74 17.38 3.92 -4.10
C SER A 74 18.83 3.73 -3.63
N ALA A 75 19.32 4.47 -2.62
CA ALA A 75 20.67 4.35 -2.11
C ALA A 75 21.00 2.92 -1.63
N SER A 76 20.05 2.27 -0.96
CA SER A 76 20.22 0.91 -0.43
C SER A 76 19.85 -0.19 -1.44
N SER A 77 19.13 0.12 -2.51
CA SER A 77 18.53 -0.89 -3.41
C SER A 77 18.86 -0.65 -4.89
N GLY A 78 19.76 0.28 -5.20
CA GLY A 78 20.24 0.56 -6.55
C GLY A 78 19.19 1.16 -7.49
N SER A 79 18.86 0.49 -8.58
CA SER A 79 17.98 1.00 -9.62
C SER A 79 16.51 1.13 -9.20
N ARG A 80 15.71 1.86 -9.99
CA ARG A 80 14.26 2.01 -9.79
C ARG A 80 13.54 0.65 -9.79
N TYR A 81 13.96 -0.27 -10.65
CA TYR A 81 13.49 -1.66 -10.73
C TYR A 81 14.68 -2.60 -10.65
N ASN A 82 14.57 -3.63 -9.86
CA ASN A 82 15.47 -4.78 -9.79
C ASN A 82 14.68 -6.01 -9.30
N GLU A 83 15.28 -7.18 -9.37
CA GLU A 83 14.68 -8.46 -8.99
C GLU A 83 14.08 -8.42 -7.58
N PHE A 84 14.84 -7.96 -6.60
CA PHE A 84 14.42 -7.85 -5.21
C PHE A 84 13.17 -6.96 -5.05
N LYS A 85 13.17 -5.76 -5.65
CA LYS A 85 12.05 -4.83 -5.55
C LYS A 85 10.78 -5.38 -6.19
N VAL A 86 10.91 -6.00 -7.37
CA VAL A 86 9.78 -6.54 -8.11
C VAL A 86 9.19 -7.72 -7.37
N GLU A 87 10.02 -8.66 -6.91
CA GLU A 87 9.55 -9.83 -6.17
C GLU A 87 8.88 -9.43 -4.85
N HIS A 88 9.54 -8.60 -4.04
CA HIS A 88 8.97 -8.20 -2.74
C HIS A 88 7.71 -7.36 -2.86
N SER A 89 7.67 -6.41 -3.79
CA SER A 89 6.46 -5.59 -3.98
C SER A 89 5.28 -6.41 -4.52
N SER A 90 5.50 -7.37 -5.42
CA SER A 90 4.42 -8.25 -5.90
C SER A 90 3.94 -9.22 -4.83
N LYS A 91 4.86 -9.84 -4.06
CA LYS A 91 4.55 -10.63 -2.87
C LYS A 91 3.67 -9.85 -1.88
N ASN A 92 4.12 -8.68 -1.52
CA ASN A 92 3.45 -7.86 -0.51
C ASN A 92 2.12 -7.27 -0.99
N ASN A 93 1.91 -7.06 -2.30
CA ASN A 93 0.61 -6.65 -2.83
C ASN A 93 -0.48 -7.69 -2.55
N ILE A 94 -0.19 -8.97 -2.81
CA ILE A 94 -1.14 -10.07 -2.52
C ILE A 94 -1.40 -10.15 -1.02
N TYR A 95 -0.32 -10.17 -0.23
CA TYR A 95 -0.42 -10.31 1.21
C TYR A 95 -1.16 -9.13 1.86
N LEU A 96 -0.91 -7.90 1.44
CA LEU A 96 -1.58 -6.69 1.91
C LEU A 96 -3.09 -6.76 1.69
N ILE A 97 -3.52 -7.14 0.48
CA ILE A 97 -4.93 -7.28 0.11
C ILE A 97 -5.58 -8.35 1.00
N TYR A 98 -4.99 -9.53 1.06
CA TYR A 98 -5.49 -10.63 1.87
C TYR A 98 -5.60 -10.25 3.35
N LYS A 99 -4.55 -9.66 3.91
CA LYS A 99 -4.45 -9.34 5.34
C LYS A 99 -5.50 -8.33 5.78
N ASN A 100 -5.68 -7.26 5.02
CA ASN A 100 -6.42 -6.08 5.47
C ASN A 100 -7.86 -6.02 4.96
N MET A 101 -8.15 -6.57 3.78
CA MET A 101 -9.48 -6.47 3.19
C MET A 101 -10.36 -7.65 3.60
N PRO A 102 -11.58 -7.40 4.12
CA PRO A 102 -12.60 -8.45 4.25
C PRO A 102 -12.86 -9.14 2.90
N VAL A 103 -13.28 -10.41 2.96
CA VAL A 103 -13.54 -11.20 1.74
C VAL A 103 -14.48 -10.49 0.79
N LEU A 104 -15.57 -9.93 1.30
CA LEU A 104 -16.54 -9.19 0.47
C LEU A 104 -15.90 -7.97 -0.23
N GLN A 105 -15.01 -7.26 0.47
CA GLN A 105 -14.28 -6.14 -0.13
C GLN A 105 -13.32 -6.61 -1.22
N ILE A 106 -12.66 -7.76 -1.04
CA ILE A 106 -11.82 -8.35 -2.09
C ILE A 106 -12.66 -8.68 -3.31
N LEU A 107 -13.81 -9.36 -3.13
CA LEU A 107 -14.72 -9.73 -4.22
C LEU A 107 -15.21 -8.51 -5.01
N TRP A 108 -15.61 -7.44 -4.33
CA TRP A 108 -16.03 -6.19 -4.99
C TRP A 108 -14.93 -5.50 -5.78
N ASN A 109 -13.68 -5.72 -5.42
CA ASN A 109 -12.54 -5.14 -6.11
C ASN A 109 -11.91 -6.06 -7.17
N LEU A 110 -12.34 -7.32 -7.30
CA LEU A 110 -11.81 -8.24 -8.32
C LEU A 110 -11.82 -7.68 -9.74
N PRO A 111 -12.88 -6.99 -10.21
CA PRO A 111 -12.91 -6.39 -11.54
C PRO A 111 -11.78 -5.36 -11.80
N PHE A 112 -11.20 -4.79 -10.75
CA PHE A 112 -10.08 -3.85 -10.84
C PHE A 112 -8.74 -4.52 -10.50
N LEU A 113 -8.76 -5.46 -9.56
CA LEU A 113 -7.55 -6.16 -9.11
C LEU A 113 -6.99 -7.06 -10.21
N ILE A 114 -7.85 -7.87 -10.86
CA ILE A 114 -7.39 -8.80 -11.90
C ILE A 114 -6.75 -8.05 -13.07
N PRO A 115 -7.40 -7.07 -13.72
CA PRO A 115 -6.76 -6.29 -14.77
C PRO A 115 -5.49 -5.56 -14.28
N GLY A 116 -5.52 -5.03 -13.06
CA GLY A 116 -4.36 -4.35 -12.47
C GLY A 116 -3.14 -5.26 -12.32
N PHE A 117 -3.33 -6.50 -11.89
CA PHE A 117 -2.26 -7.50 -11.81
C PHE A 117 -1.77 -7.93 -13.20
N LEU A 118 -2.68 -8.11 -14.17
CA LEU A 118 -2.33 -8.46 -15.55
C LEU A 118 -1.53 -7.34 -16.23
N ILE A 119 -1.94 -6.10 -16.10
CA ILE A 119 -1.22 -4.94 -16.65
C ILE A 119 0.19 -4.85 -16.03
N LYS A 120 0.31 -5.03 -14.72
CA LYS A 120 1.63 -5.08 -14.05
C LYS A 120 2.48 -6.26 -14.52
N MET A 121 1.88 -7.42 -14.73
CA MET A 121 2.57 -8.59 -15.26
C MET A 121 3.16 -8.29 -16.65
N LEU A 122 2.34 -7.78 -17.57
CA LEU A 122 2.79 -7.40 -18.91
C LEU A 122 3.90 -6.34 -18.86
N PHE A 123 3.76 -5.34 -17.98
CA PHE A 123 4.77 -4.32 -17.79
C PHE A 123 6.10 -4.91 -17.32
N PHE A 124 6.09 -5.82 -16.33
CA PHE A 124 7.32 -6.41 -15.81
C PHE A 124 7.92 -7.45 -16.76
N VAL A 125 7.11 -8.18 -17.52
CA VAL A 125 7.60 -9.02 -18.63
C VAL A 125 8.35 -8.16 -19.67
N LYS A 126 7.77 -7.03 -20.09
CA LYS A 126 8.43 -6.10 -21.01
C LYS A 126 9.72 -5.49 -20.44
N LYS A 127 9.84 -5.40 -19.12
CA LYS A 127 11.04 -4.89 -18.42
C LYS A 127 12.07 -5.97 -18.10
N GLY A 128 11.81 -7.24 -18.42
CA GLY A 128 12.70 -8.36 -18.13
C GLY A 128 12.56 -8.95 -16.72
N TYR A 129 11.55 -8.55 -15.96
CA TYR A 129 11.32 -8.98 -14.56
C TYR A 129 10.03 -9.83 -14.42
N GLY A 130 9.58 -10.48 -15.48
CA GLY A 130 8.33 -11.26 -15.44
C GLY A 130 8.39 -12.46 -14.49
N LYS A 131 9.52 -13.13 -14.44
CA LYS A 131 9.77 -14.28 -13.53
C LYS A 131 9.67 -13.83 -12.06
N GLU A 132 10.35 -12.76 -11.70
CA GLU A 132 10.37 -12.21 -10.33
C GLU A 132 8.98 -11.75 -9.91
N TYR A 133 8.22 -11.16 -10.84
CA TYR A 133 6.86 -10.74 -10.57
C TYR A 133 5.95 -11.93 -10.26
N ILE A 134 5.97 -12.99 -11.08
CA ILE A 134 5.17 -14.20 -10.88
C ILE A 134 5.61 -14.94 -9.60
N THR A 135 6.92 -15.08 -9.39
CA THR A 135 7.47 -15.66 -8.15
C THR A 135 7.00 -14.90 -6.91
N GLY A 136 7.03 -13.59 -6.98
CA GLY A 136 6.52 -12.74 -5.90
C GLY A 136 5.03 -12.96 -5.64
N LEU A 137 4.19 -13.02 -6.68
CA LEU A 137 2.76 -13.33 -6.50
C LEU A 137 2.56 -14.69 -5.81
N ALA A 138 3.26 -15.75 -6.27
CA ALA A 138 3.18 -17.08 -5.66
C ALA A 138 3.59 -17.07 -4.18
N LYS A 139 4.72 -16.41 -3.85
CA LYS A 139 5.15 -16.19 -2.46
C LYS A 139 4.12 -15.40 -1.64
N GLY A 140 3.46 -14.42 -2.25
CA GLY A 140 2.39 -13.65 -1.62
C GLY A 140 1.20 -14.53 -1.23
N PHE A 141 0.74 -15.39 -2.12
CA PHE A 141 -0.33 -16.36 -1.82
C PHE A 141 0.09 -17.35 -0.72
N ALA A 142 1.34 -17.80 -0.70
CA ALA A 142 1.85 -18.68 0.35
C ALA A 142 1.85 -18.01 1.74
N LEU A 143 1.92 -16.69 1.81
CA LEU A 143 1.80 -15.94 3.07
C LEU A 143 0.37 -15.75 3.55
N CYS A 144 -0.65 -16.05 2.72
CA CYS A 144 -2.05 -15.85 3.04
C CYS A 144 -2.54 -16.88 4.06
N ARG A 145 -2.32 -16.62 5.33
CA ARG A 145 -2.69 -17.46 6.47
C ARG A 145 -3.72 -16.76 7.34
N ARG A 146 -4.71 -17.50 7.85
CA ARG A 146 -5.82 -16.96 8.63
C ARG A 146 -5.38 -16.26 9.92
N ASP A 147 -4.31 -16.73 10.56
CA ASP A 147 -3.76 -16.18 11.79
C ASP A 147 -3.24 -14.73 11.67
N LYS A 148 -3.02 -14.27 10.44
CA LYS A 148 -2.50 -12.91 10.17
C LYS A 148 -3.50 -11.97 9.51
N LYS A 149 -4.69 -12.48 9.19
CA LYS A 149 -5.75 -11.64 8.64
C LYS A 149 -6.33 -10.72 9.71
N VAL A 150 -6.47 -9.44 9.38
CA VAL A 150 -7.20 -8.49 10.22
C VAL A 150 -8.64 -8.96 10.35
N GLN A 151 -9.08 -9.20 11.57
CA GLN A 151 -10.44 -9.70 11.83
C GLN A 151 -11.44 -8.59 11.51
N PHE A 152 -12.49 -8.96 10.76
CA PHE A 152 -13.58 -8.04 10.50
C PHE A 152 -14.31 -7.70 11.79
N CYS A 153 -14.55 -6.43 12.03
CA CYS A 153 -15.30 -5.95 13.17
C CYS A 153 -16.39 -4.98 12.71
N TRP A 154 -17.62 -5.26 13.08
CA TRP A 154 -18.78 -4.42 12.76
C TRP A 154 -18.62 -2.98 13.24
N LYS A 155 -17.94 -2.76 14.34
CA LYS A 155 -17.60 -1.42 14.86
C LYS A 155 -16.87 -0.56 13.84
N HIS A 156 -16.10 -1.17 12.93
CA HIS A 156 -15.31 -0.49 11.91
C HIS A 156 -15.99 -0.45 10.52
N LEU A 157 -17.26 -0.87 10.42
CA LEU A 157 -17.97 -0.93 9.13
C LEU A 157 -17.90 0.40 8.37
N GLY A 158 -18.14 1.52 9.04
CA GLY A 158 -18.05 2.85 8.43
C GLY A 158 -16.67 3.17 7.86
N SER A 159 -15.59 2.71 8.52
CA SER A 159 -14.23 2.85 8.03
C SER A 159 -13.99 1.98 6.78
N TYR A 160 -14.47 0.74 6.76
CA TYR A 160 -14.38 -0.12 5.57
C TYR A 160 -15.11 0.49 4.36
N LEU A 161 -16.33 1.00 4.55
CA LEU A 161 -17.10 1.64 3.48
C LEU A 161 -16.40 2.89 2.96
N LYS A 162 -15.85 3.71 3.84
CA LYS A 162 -15.09 4.90 3.47
C LYS A 162 -13.82 4.56 2.69
N ILE A 163 -13.08 3.55 3.13
CA ILE A 163 -11.89 3.06 2.41
C ILE A 163 -12.31 2.53 1.03
N GLN A 164 -13.40 1.75 0.95
CA GLN A 164 -13.91 1.22 -0.31
C GLN A 164 -14.27 2.34 -1.30
N TRP A 165 -14.98 3.36 -0.84
CA TRP A 165 -15.30 4.52 -1.65
C TRP A 165 -14.05 5.22 -2.19
N GLU A 166 -13.06 5.44 -1.33
CA GLU A 166 -11.79 6.06 -1.74
C GLU A 166 -11.00 5.21 -2.75
N LEU A 167 -11.04 3.88 -2.62
CA LEU A 167 -10.42 2.99 -3.60
C LEU A 167 -11.05 3.19 -4.99
N TRP A 168 -12.37 3.20 -5.09
CA TRP A 168 -13.08 3.41 -6.37
C TRP A 168 -12.84 4.80 -6.95
N VAL A 169 -12.92 5.83 -6.14
CA VAL A 169 -12.60 7.21 -6.57
C VAL A 169 -11.18 7.31 -7.10
N ASN A 170 -10.22 6.63 -6.47
CA ASN A 170 -8.83 6.63 -6.93
C ASN A 170 -8.62 5.85 -8.23
N VAL A 171 -9.39 4.78 -8.47
CA VAL A 171 -9.37 4.09 -9.78
C VAL A 171 -9.82 5.04 -10.89
N ILE A 172 -10.95 5.75 -10.68
CA ILE A 172 -11.48 6.71 -11.66
C ILE A 172 -10.48 7.85 -11.89
N ARG A 173 -9.97 8.47 -10.81
CA ARG A 173 -8.97 9.55 -10.93
C ARG A 173 -7.73 9.11 -11.72
N ARG A 174 -7.27 7.88 -11.50
CA ARG A 174 -6.10 7.37 -12.20
C ARG A 174 -6.37 7.08 -13.66
N ALA A 175 -7.60 6.75 -14.03
CA ALA A 175 -8.01 6.59 -15.42
C ALA A 175 -8.18 7.93 -16.17
N VAL A 176 -8.50 9.00 -15.44
CA VAL A 176 -8.67 10.35 -16.02
C VAL A 176 -7.34 11.12 -16.09
N ASP A 177 -6.40 10.84 -15.17
CA ASP A 177 -5.06 11.48 -15.14
C ASP A 177 -4.06 10.84 -16.14
N PHE A 178 -4.51 9.87 -16.96
CA PHE A 178 -3.79 9.30 -18.10
C PHE A 178 -4.28 9.93 -19.40
#